data_f74554d6a3dc53bfa9d160d8bb532067
#
_entry.id   f74554d6a3dc53bfa9d160d8bb532067
#
_cell.length_a   1.000
_cell.length_b   1.000
_cell.length_c   1.000
_cell.angle_alpha   90.00
_cell.angle_beta   90.00
_cell.angle_gamma   90.00
#
_symmetry.space_group_name_H-M   'P 1'
#
loop_
_entity.id
_entity.type
_entity.pdbx_description
1 polymer ?
#
loop_
_entity_poly.entity_id
_entity_poly.type
_entity_poly.pdbx_seq_one_letter_code
_entity_poly.pdbx_strand_id
1 'polypeptide(L)'
;WRPVQIGNSYLLCGKKNGSFPRQMFVGPEWPCMVITNILIIVPTYFFIVDIAMELNIGVVIMALITGFTLLVMFSATACTDPGIVWLPNTSETQAKTPEEKMEKMEKGESFHPIEKPDVPKIMCGQCGLDRPRTAHHCYECGLCVDDLDHHCPWTGKCIANRNLQRFHYFLWSLC
;
A
#
# COMPACT_ATOMS: atom_id res chain seq x y z
N TRP A 1 20.92 -6.30 1.28
CA TRP A 1 19.69 -5.52 1.25
C TRP A 1 18.87 -5.80 2.52
N ARG A 2 18.56 -4.76 3.31
CA ARG A 2 17.76 -4.94 4.53
C ARG A 2 16.50 -4.07 4.40
N PRO A 3 15.28 -4.62 4.59
CA PRO A 3 14.07 -3.83 4.61
C PRO A 3 14.11 -2.82 5.75
N VAL A 4 13.61 -1.62 5.51
CA VAL A 4 13.51 -0.57 6.54
C VAL A 4 12.19 -0.74 7.29
N GLN A 5 12.27 -0.97 8.60
CA GLN A 5 11.08 -1.04 9.44
C GLN A 5 10.53 0.36 9.71
N ILE A 6 9.21 0.50 9.60
CA ILE A 6 8.48 1.75 9.82
C ILE A 6 7.19 1.41 10.54
N GLY A 7 7.08 1.83 11.80
CA GLY A 7 6.06 1.28 12.70
C GLY A 7 6.24 -0.23 12.78
N ASN A 8 5.17 -0.98 12.57
CA ASN A 8 5.18 -2.44 12.52
C ASN A 8 5.28 -2.99 11.07
N SER A 9 5.42 -2.10 10.07
CA SER A 9 5.47 -2.44 8.65
C SER A 9 6.89 -2.37 8.10
N TYR A 10 7.12 -2.95 6.91
CA TYR A 10 8.41 -3.02 6.25
C TYR A 10 8.38 -2.35 4.89
N LEU A 11 9.30 -1.40 4.66
CA LEU A 11 9.56 -0.82 3.35
C LEU A 11 10.50 -1.76 2.58
N LEU A 12 10.01 -2.39 1.51
CA LEU A 12 10.78 -3.30 0.69
C LEU A 12 11.55 -2.57 -0.42
N CYS A 13 10.94 -1.56 -1.03
CA CYS A 13 11.55 -0.80 -2.10
C CYS A 13 11.11 0.66 -2.03
N GLY A 14 12.03 1.57 -2.33
CA GLY A 14 11.81 3.02 -2.26
C GLY A 14 12.64 3.68 -1.17
N LYS A 15 12.53 5.00 -1.04
CA LYS A 15 13.16 5.78 0.02
C LYS A 15 12.10 6.12 1.08
N LYS A 16 12.51 6.16 2.35
CA LYS A 16 11.71 6.73 3.42
C LYS A 16 11.33 8.16 3.00
N ASN A 17 10.06 8.51 3.09
CA ASN A 17 9.48 9.76 2.58
C ASN A 17 9.53 9.92 1.05
N GLY A 18 9.74 8.84 0.27
CA GLY A 18 9.63 8.89 -1.18
C GLY A 18 8.19 9.03 -1.66
N SER A 19 8.00 9.53 -2.88
CA SER A 19 6.65 9.71 -3.45
C SER A 19 6.11 8.41 -4.05
N PHE A 20 4.80 8.19 -3.88
CA PHE A 20 4.03 7.22 -4.64
C PHE A 20 4.21 7.44 -6.17
N PRO A 21 4.30 6.40 -7.03
CA PRO A 21 4.01 4.97 -6.78
C PRO A 21 5.24 4.09 -6.49
N ARG A 22 6.39 4.67 -6.20
CA ARG A 22 7.68 3.95 -6.15
C ARG A 22 7.98 3.27 -4.80
N GLN A 23 7.00 3.23 -3.89
CA GLN A 23 7.19 2.60 -2.58
C GLN A 23 6.43 1.29 -2.52
N MET A 24 7.14 0.23 -2.12
CA MET A 24 6.55 -1.07 -1.84
C MET A 24 6.61 -1.32 -0.35
N PHE A 25 5.44 -1.48 0.25
CA PHE A 25 5.27 -1.76 1.67
C PHE A 25 4.66 -3.14 1.89
N VAL A 26 5.17 -3.82 2.89
CA VAL A 26 4.56 -5.01 3.45
C VAL A 26 4.19 -4.72 4.90
N GLY A 27 2.97 -5.03 5.29
CA GLY A 27 2.49 -4.76 6.63
C GLY A 27 2.95 -5.80 7.66
N PRO A 28 2.54 -5.65 8.94
CA PRO A 28 2.95 -6.52 10.03
C PRO A 28 2.47 -7.96 9.84
N GLU A 29 1.32 -8.15 9.21
CA GLU A 29 0.70 -9.46 9.00
C GLU A 29 1.06 -10.06 7.63
N TRP A 30 2.29 -9.82 7.15
CA TRP A 30 2.78 -10.42 5.91
C TRP A 30 2.60 -11.95 5.80
N PRO A 31 2.59 -12.76 6.90
CA PRO A 31 2.29 -14.18 6.78
C PRO A 31 0.89 -14.43 6.24
N CYS A 32 -0.11 -13.62 6.63
CA CYS A 32 -1.48 -13.73 6.10
C CYS A 32 -1.51 -13.42 4.59
N MET A 33 -0.72 -12.44 4.12
CA MET A 33 -0.55 -12.18 2.69
C MET A 33 0.01 -13.41 1.95
N VAL A 34 0.99 -14.10 2.54
CA VAL A 34 1.55 -15.34 1.96
C VAL A 34 0.48 -16.45 1.93
N ILE A 35 -0.27 -16.62 3.03
CA ILE A 35 -1.37 -17.59 3.09
C ILE A 35 -2.41 -17.31 2.01
N THR A 36 -2.79 -16.04 1.81
CA THR A 36 -3.75 -15.66 0.75
C THR A 36 -3.23 -16.02 -0.65
N ASN A 37 -1.94 -15.79 -0.93
CA ASN A 37 -1.34 -16.23 -2.20
C ASN A 37 -1.42 -17.76 -2.35
N ILE A 38 -1.14 -18.53 -1.29
CA ILE A 38 -1.26 -19.99 -1.31
C ILE A 38 -2.71 -20.41 -1.58
N LEU A 39 -3.69 -19.74 -0.96
CA LEU A 39 -5.12 -20.00 -1.18
C LEU A 39 -5.58 -19.68 -2.62
N ILE A 40 -4.87 -18.85 -3.36
CA ILE A 40 -5.11 -18.60 -4.79
C ILE A 40 -4.42 -19.68 -5.63
N ILE A 41 -3.15 -19.97 -5.36
CA ILE A 41 -2.32 -20.87 -6.19
C ILE A 41 -2.78 -22.32 -6.09
N VAL A 42 -2.98 -22.82 -4.87
CA VAL A 42 -3.23 -24.25 -4.64
C VAL A 42 -4.56 -24.70 -5.25
N PRO A 43 -5.70 -24.03 -5.02
CA PRO A 43 -6.96 -24.41 -5.67
C PRO A 43 -6.90 -24.27 -7.19
N THR A 44 -6.23 -23.23 -7.70
CA THR A 44 -6.05 -23.04 -9.16
C THR A 44 -5.27 -24.21 -9.76
N TYR A 45 -4.20 -24.67 -9.11
CA TYR A 45 -3.42 -25.80 -9.54
C TYR A 45 -4.25 -27.09 -9.59
N PHE A 46 -4.97 -27.43 -8.50
CA PHE A 46 -5.82 -28.62 -8.47
C PHE A 46 -6.95 -28.56 -9.49
N PHE A 47 -7.58 -27.39 -9.66
CA PHE A 47 -8.60 -27.20 -10.70
C PHE A 47 -8.03 -27.49 -12.10
N ILE A 48 -6.82 -27.03 -12.38
CA ILE A 48 -6.18 -27.27 -13.68
C ILE A 48 -5.88 -28.76 -13.88
N VAL A 49 -5.26 -29.42 -12.88
CA VAL A 49 -4.79 -30.79 -13.00
C VAL A 49 -5.97 -31.79 -13.01
N ASP A 50 -6.93 -31.62 -12.10
CA ASP A 50 -7.98 -32.62 -11.88
C ASP A 50 -9.20 -32.40 -12.77
N ILE A 51 -9.44 -31.19 -13.28
CA ILE A 51 -10.67 -30.86 -14.02
C ILE A 51 -10.38 -30.30 -15.41
N ALA A 52 -9.60 -29.21 -15.49
CA ALA A 52 -9.45 -28.46 -16.74
C ALA A 52 -8.74 -29.26 -17.84
N MET A 53 -7.74 -30.08 -17.49
CA MET A 53 -7.01 -30.90 -18.43
C MET A 53 -7.88 -32.02 -19.04
N GLU A 54 -8.88 -32.53 -18.31
CA GLU A 54 -9.83 -33.51 -18.81
C GLU A 54 -10.88 -32.89 -19.75
N LEU A 55 -11.19 -31.63 -19.60
CA LEU A 55 -12.20 -30.94 -20.41
C LEU A 55 -11.63 -30.52 -21.76
N ASN A 56 -10.81 -29.50 -21.82
CA ASN A 56 -10.13 -29.05 -23.05
C ASN A 56 -9.09 -27.96 -22.74
N ILE A 57 -8.19 -27.75 -23.70
CA ILE A 57 -7.09 -26.77 -23.57
C ILE A 57 -7.60 -25.31 -23.34
N GLY A 58 -8.76 -24.96 -23.86
CA GLY A 58 -9.33 -23.63 -23.66
C GLY A 58 -9.65 -23.34 -22.20
N VAL A 59 -10.18 -24.35 -21.47
CA VAL A 59 -10.46 -24.23 -20.01
C VAL A 59 -9.14 -24.09 -19.23
N VAL A 60 -8.09 -24.82 -19.62
CA VAL A 60 -6.76 -24.68 -19.00
C VAL A 60 -6.23 -23.25 -19.17
N ILE A 61 -6.29 -22.70 -20.39
CA ILE A 61 -5.83 -21.33 -20.67
C ILE A 61 -6.63 -20.31 -19.86
N MET A 62 -7.95 -20.45 -19.80
CA MET A 62 -8.81 -19.55 -19.00
C MET A 62 -8.47 -19.62 -17.50
N ALA A 63 -8.26 -20.81 -16.95
CA ALA A 63 -7.88 -20.98 -15.55
C ALA A 63 -6.52 -20.34 -15.22
N LEU A 64 -5.53 -20.50 -16.12
CA LEU A 64 -4.22 -19.86 -15.98
C LEU A 64 -4.33 -18.33 -16.02
N ILE A 65 -5.08 -17.78 -16.97
CA ILE A 65 -5.28 -16.31 -17.07
C ILE A 65 -5.96 -15.77 -15.81
N THR A 66 -7.03 -16.44 -15.35
CA THR A 66 -7.76 -16.02 -14.15
C THR A 66 -6.89 -16.08 -12.91
N GLY A 67 -6.22 -17.21 -12.67
CA GLY A 67 -5.30 -17.38 -11.53
C GLY A 67 -4.16 -16.37 -11.54
N PHE A 68 -3.55 -16.12 -12.70
CA PHE A 68 -2.51 -15.10 -12.86
C PHE A 68 -3.04 -13.69 -12.58
N THR A 69 -4.22 -13.34 -13.08
CA THR A 69 -4.86 -12.05 -12.86
C THR A 69 -5.13 -11.83 -11.37
N LEU A 70 -5.67 -12.83 -10.67
CA LEU A 70 -5.91 -12.78 -9.22
C LEU A 70 -4.60 -12.53 -8.44
N LEU A 71 -3.54 -13.27 -8.76
CA LEU A 71 -2.24 -13.09 -8.12
C LEU A 71 -1.65 -11.70 -8.34
N VAL A 72 -1.74 -11.17 -9.56
CA VAL A 72 -1.24 -9.83 -9.89
C VAL A 72 -2.04 -8.75 -9.16
N MET A 73 -3.37 -8.82 -9.20
CA MET A 73 -4.24 -7.82 -8.55
C MET A 73 -4.08 -7.86 -7.03
N PHE A 74 -4.02 -9.04 -6.43
CA PHE A 74 -3.77 -9.20 -5.00
C PHE A 74 -2.39 -8.64 -4.61
N SER A 75 -1.32 -9.05 -5.31
CA SER A 75 0.05 -8.59 -5.01
C SER A 75 0.20 -7.08 -5.20
N ALA A 76 -0.41 -6.52 -6.25
CA ALA A 76 -0.44 -5.09 -6.47
C ALA A 76 -1.13 -4.34 -5.32
N THR A 77 -2.22 -4.88 -4.77
CA THR A 77 -2.91 -4.31 -3.61
C THR A 77 -2.05 -4.43 -2.35
N ALA A 78 -1.53 -5.64 -2.09
CA ALA A 78 -0.77 -5.97 -0.89
C ALA A 78 0.60 -5.26 -0.82
N CYS A 79 1.23 -4.92 -1.95
CA CYS A 79 2.54 -4.26 -1.96
C CYS A 79 2.48 -2.74 -2.11
N THR A 80 1.33 -2.16 -2.49
CA THR A 80 1.23 -0.70 -2.68
C THR A 80 1.13 0.02 -1.34
N ASP A 81 1.82 1.17 -1.21
CA ASP A 81 1.70 2.09 -0.09
C ASP A 81 0.23 2.53 0.10
N PRO A 82 -0.40 2.31 1.27
CA PRO A 82 -1.78 2.71 1.52
C PRO A 82 -1.97 4.24 1.64
N GLY A 83 -0.91 5.01 1.84
CA GLY A 83 -0.96 6.45 2.11
C GLY A 83 -0.43 6.79 3.51
N ILE A 84 0.74 6.25 3.86
CA ILE A 84 1.37 6.48 5.15
C ILE A 84 1.71 7.97 5.31
N VAL A 85 1.31 8.54 6.45
CA VAL A 85 1.66 9.93 6.83
C VAL A 85 3.05 9.92 7.44
N TRP A 86 3.97 10.60 6.78
CA TRP A 86 5.36 10.69 7.21
C TRP A 86 5.59 11.85 8.15
N LEU A 87 6.51 11.67 9.12
CA LEU A 87 7.08 12.79 9.84
C LEU A 87 7.84 13.68 8.84
N PRO A 88 7.57 15.00 8.79
CA PRO A 88 8.44 15.90 8.06
C PRO A 88 9.86 15.75 8.62
N ASN A 89 10.86 15.63 7.75
CA ASN A 89 12.25 15.57 8.18
C ASN A 89 12.53 16.81 9.03
N THR A 90 13.05 16.63 10.24
CA THR A 90 13.40 17.71 11.17
C THR A 90 14.38 18.72 10.58
N SER A 91 15.14 18.34 9.55
CA SER A 91 16.01 19.25 8.77
C SER A 91 15.24 20.14 7.77
N GLU A 92 13.99 19.81 7.43
CA GLU A 92 13.14 20.63 6.54
C GLU A 92 12.20 21.57 7.31
N THR A 93 11.99 21.31 8.61
CA THR A 93 11.11 22.13 9.46
C THR A 93 11.83 23.35 10.07
N GLN A 94 13.19 23.39 10.01
CA GLN A 94 13.93 24.59 10.39
C GLN A 94 13.98 25.57 9.21
N ALA A 95 13.16 26.62 9.34
CA ALA A 95 13.20 27.88 8.61
C ALA A 95 13.18 27.76 7.06
N LYS A 96 12.00 27.58 6.49
CA LYS A 96 11.80 28.01 5.11
C LYS A 96 10.83 29.17 5.12
N THR A 97 11.39 30.36 4.82
CA THR A 97 10.61 31.53 4.47
C THR A 97 9.69 31.20 3.28
N PRO A 98 8.57 31.89 3.11
CA PRO A 98 7.67 31.67 1.95
C PRO A 98 8.41 31.76 0.60
N GLU A 99 9.49 32.54 0.53
CA GLU A 99 10.33 32.76 -0.64
C GLU A 99 11.16 31.52 -1.03
N GLU A 100 11.74 30.79 -0.06
CA GLU A 100 12.45 29.53 -0.34
C GLU A 100 11.53 28.39 -0.80
N LYS A 101 10.25 28.42 -0.37
CA LYS A 101 9.24 27.47 -0.85
C LYS A 101 8.90 27.72 -2.33
N MET A 102 8.81 28.97 -2.74
CA MET A 102 8.52 29.35 -4.12
C MET A 102 9.70 29.00 -5.07
N GLU A 103 10.94 29.22 -4.65
CA GLU A 103 12.13 28.92 -5.44
C GLU A 103 12.29 27.40 -5.69
N LYS A 104 11.90 26.53 -4.75
CA LYS A 104 11.91 25.08 -4.93
C LYS A 104 10.80 24.59 -5.85
N MET A 105 9.65 25.25 -5.86
CA MET A 105 8.57 24.96 -6.81
C MET A 105 8.98 25.29 -8.26
N GLU A 106 9.72 26.36 -8.47
CA GLU A 106 10.26 26.73 -9.81
C GLU A 106 11.34 25.76 -10.32
N LYS A 107 12.12 25.14 -9.41
CA LYS A 107 13.19 24.18 -9.76
C LYS A 107 12.71 22.74 -9.97
N GLY A 108 11.40 22.47 -9.92
CA GLY A 108 10.84 21.14 -10.19
C GLY A 108 11.26 20.05 -9.17
N GLU A 109 11.77 20.44 -8.01
CA GLU A 109 12.09 19.50 -6.93
C GLU A 109 10.79 19.03 -6.26
N SER A 110 10.57 17.75 -6.38
CA SER A 110 9.39 16.96 -6.10
C SER A 110 8.54 17.46 -4.92
N PHE A 111 7.40 18.01 -5.27
CA PHE A 111 6.30 18.31 -4.39
C PHE A 111 5.79 17.00 -3.73
N HIS A 112 5.83 16.94 -2.42
CA HIS A 112 5.22 15.84 -1.66
C HIS A 112 3.69 15.94 -1.79
N PRO A 113 3.00 14.96 -2.43
CA PRO A 113 1.55 15.09 -2.73
C PRO A 113 0.64 15.04 -1.50
N ILE A 114 1.17 14.97 -0.28
CA ILE A 114 0.39 14.84 0.95
C ILE A 114 0.23 16.17 1.70
N GLU A 115 0.91 17.22 1.31
CA GLU A 115 0.65 18.54 1.87
C GLU A 115 -0.55 19.18 1.17
N LYS A 116 -1.77 18.76 1.56
CA LYS A 116 -3.00 19.50 1.27
C LYS A 116 -2.96 20.76 2.15
N PRO A 117 -2.65 21.95 1.62
CA PRO A 117 -2.34 23.13 2.42
C PRO A 117 -3.52 23.63 3.27
N ASP A 118 -4.75 23.21 2.96
CA ASP A 118 -5.99 23.67 3.60
C ASP A 118 -6.64 22.65 4.55
N VAL A 119 -6.02 21.50 4.79
CA VAL A 119 -6.61 20.50 5.70
C VAL A 119 -6.12 20.75 7.12
N PRO A 120 -7.04 20.99 8.10
CA PRO A 120 -6.67 21.13 9.50
C PRO A 120 -5.87 19.91 9.96
N LYS A 121 -4.72 20.16 10.58
CA LYS A 121 -3.87 19.12 11.17
C LYS A 121 -4.28 18.85 12.61
N ILE A 122 -4.18 17.62 13.04
CA ILE A 122 -4.37 17.20 14.43
C ILE A 122 -3.19 16.32 14.87
N MET A 123 -2.79 16.48 16.12
CA MET A 123 -1.70 15.70 16.68
C MET A 123 -2.14 14.26 16.94
N CYS A 124 -1.36 13.29 16.48
CA CYS A 124 -1.53 11.90 16.86
C CYS A 124 -0.73 11.60 18.12
N GLY A 125 -1.39 11.29 19.22
CA GLY A 125 -0.73 10.97 20.49
C GLY A 125 0.12 9.70 20.46
N GLN A 126 -0.12 8.77 19.52
CA GLN A 126 0.64 7.52 19.39
C GLN A 126 1.92 7.71 18.57
N CYS A 127 1.85 8.49 17.49
CA CYS A 127 2.99 8.69 16.59
C CYS A 127 3.78 9.96 16.91
N GLY A 128 3.25 10.88 17.74
CA GLY A 128 3.86 12.16 18.02
C GLY A 128 3.98 13.08 16.79
N LEU A 129 3.13 12.89 15.77
CA LEU A 129 3.17 13.65 14.53
C LEU A 129 1.85 14.39 14.27
N ASP A 130 1.94 15.52 13.58
CA ASP A 130 0.78 16.22 13.05
C ASP A 130 0.30 15.52 11.78
N ARG A 131 -0.95 15.06 11.79
CA ARG A 131 -1.59 14.37 10.68
C ARG A 131 -2.79 15.16 10.15
N PRO A 132 -3.13 15.04 8.86
CA PRO A 132 -4.42 15.52 8.35
C PRO A 132 -5.59 14.93 9.16
N ARG A 133 -6.70 15.65 9.26
CA ARG A 133 -7.91 15.14 9.94
C ARG A 133 -8.47 13.88 9.28
N THR A 134 -8.23 13.71 7.98
CA THR A 134 -8.60 12.52 7.20
C THR A 134 -7.76 11.30 7.55
N ALA A 135 -6.57 11.49 8.11
CA ALA A 135 -5.70 10.40 8.48
C ALA A 135 -6.06 9.81 9.84
N HIS A 136 -6.01 8.50 9.96
CA HIS A 136 -6.26 7.76 11.19
C HIS A 136 -5.04 6.92 11.59
N HIS A 137 -4.85 6.74 12.91
CA HIS A 137 -3.82 5.84 13.43
C HIS A 137 -4.31 4.39 13.34
N CYS A 138 -3.55 3.54 12.67
CA CYS A 138 -3.75 2.10 12.69
C CYS A 138 -2.84 1.47 13.76
N TYR A 139 -3.42 0.83 14.76
CA TYR A 139 -2.66 0.22 15.87
C TYR A 139 -1.87 -1.00 15.42
N GLU A 140 -2.41 -1.80 14.50
CA GLU A 140 -1.76 -2.99 13.95
C GLU A 140 -0.51 -2.60 13.15
N CYS A 141 -0.61 -1.60 12.28
CA CYS A 141 0.52 -1.10 11.51
C CYS A 141 1.47 -0.20 12.33
N GLY A 142 1.00 0.38 13.45
CA GLY A 142 1.74 1.35 14.25
C GLY A 142 2.02 2.66 13.49
N LEU A 143 1.11 3.06 12.58
CA LEU A 143 1.29 4.18 11.66
C LEU A 143 0.01 4.97 11.46
N CYS A 144 0.12 6.27 11.13
CA CYS A 144 -0.99 7.06 10.62
C CYS A 144 -1.11 6.89 9.11
N VAL A 145 -2.33 6.66 8.64
CA VAL A 145 -2.65 6.43 7.22
C VAL A 145 -3.74 7.39 6.78
N ASP A 146 -3.53 8.08 5.65
CA ASP A 146 -4.48 9.06 5.10
C ASP A 146 -5.66 8.34 4.45
N ASP A 147 -6.88 8.85 4.72
CA ASP A 147 -8.14 8.25 4.27
C ASP A 147 -8.19 6.73 4.53
N LEU A 148 -7.85 6.33 5.75
CA LEU A 148 -7.86 4.93 6.18
C LEU A 148 -9.28 4.36 6.07
N ASP A 149 -9.47 3.31 5.25
CA ASP A 149 -10.71 2.56 5.16
C ASP A 149 -10.74 1.48 6.26
N HIS A 150 -9.83 0.52 6.19
CA HIS A 150 -9.69 -0.51 7.23
C HIS A 150 -8.29 -1.11 7.26
N HIS A 151 -7.95 -1.80 8.35
CA HIS A 151 -6.83 -2.74 8.38
C HIS A 151 -7.32 -4.11 7.85
N CYS A 152 -6.61 -4.66 6.85
CA CYS A 152 -6.99 -5.90 6.21
C CYS A 152 -5.96 -7.00 6.49
N PRO A 153 -6.26 -7.98 7.36
CA PRO A 153 -5.34 -9.07 7.67
C PRO A 153 -4.93 -9.87 6.44
N TRP A 154 -5.85 -10.08 5.48
CA TRP A 154 -5.58 -10.85 4.26
C TRP A 154 -4.50 -10.22 3.38
N THR A 155 -4.47 -8.91 3.28
CA THR A 155 -3.40 -8.17 2.58
C THR A 155 -2.21 -7.90 3.49
N GLY A 156 -2.36 -8.16 4.79
CA GLY A 156 -1.36 -7.97 5.84
C GLY A 156 -1.11 -6.52 6.22
N LYS A 157 -2.00 -5.58 5.82
CA LYS A 157 -1.85 -4.14 6.11
C LYS A 157 -3.13 -3.33 5.86
N CYS A 158 -3.04 -2.01 6.04
CA CYS A 158 -4.14 -1.08 5.77
C CYS A 158 -4.54 -1.02 4.30
N ILE A 159 -5.85 -0.91 4.08
CA ILE A 159 -6.48 -0.45 2.85
C ILE A 159 -6.88 1.01 3.06
N ALA A 160 -6.49 1.87 2.14
CA ALA A 160 -6.70 3.30 2.20
C ALA A 160 -6.61 3.93 0.80
N ASN A 161 -6.73 5.23 0.71
CA ASN A 161 -6.87 5.99 -0.54
C ASN A 161 -5.97 5.51 -1.70
N ARG A 162 -4.70 5.18 -1.44
CA ARG A 162 -3.74 4.85 -2.50
C ARG A 162 -3.80 3.42 -3.02
N ASN A 163 -4.31 2.48 -2.23
CA ASN A 163 -4.47 1.07 -2.63
C ASN A 163 -5.93 0.60 -2.68
N LEU A 164 -6.91 1.42 -2.28
CA LEU A 164 -8.33 1.10 -2.27
C LEU A 164 -8.85 0.69 -3.65
N GLN A 165 -8.50 1.44 -4.68
CA GLN A 165 -8.95 1.12 -6.05
C GLN A 165 -8.41 -0.24 -6.52
N ARG A 166 -7.14 -0.57 -6.18
CA ARG A 166 -6.56 -1.88 -6.50
C ARG A 166 -7.23 -3.01 -5.72
N PHE A 167 -7.59 -2.73 -4.45
CA PHE A 167 -8.36 -3.65 -3.64
C PHE A 167 -9.73 -3.96 -4.26
N HIS A 168 -10.44 -2.95 -4.77
CA HIS A 168 -11.69 -3.17 -5.48
C HIS A 168 -11.49 -3.98 -6.76
N TYR A 169 -10.46 -3.72 -7.56
CA TYR A 169 -10.17 -4.53 -8.75
C TYR A 169 -9.85 -5.98 -8.40
N PHE A 170 -9.11 -6.21 -7.31
CA PHE A 170 -8.90 -7.56 -6.79
C PHE A 170 -10.22 -8.23 -6.42
N LEU A 171 -11.10 -7.56 -5.67
CA LEU A 171 -12.42 -8.11 -5.30
C LEU A 171 -13.28 -8.42 -6.53
N TRP A 172 -13.29 -7.56 -7.54
CA TRP A 172 -14.02 -7.81 -8.79
C TRP A 172 -13.44 -8.98 -9.59
N SER A 173 -12.14 -9.22 -9.50
CA SER A 173 -11.52 -10.35 -10.17
C SER A 173 -11.81 -11.70 -9.51
N LEU A 174 -12.39 -11.71 -8.30
CA LEU A 174 -12.88 -12.92 -7.62
C LEU A 174 -14.28 -13.35 -8.09
N CYS A 175 -15.06 -12.45 -8.72
CA CYS A 175 -16.40 -12.71 -9.24
C CYS A 175 -16.37 -13.09 -10.71
#